data_a269eb9f9809a6b1460cbc5f0f8e8305
#
_entry.id   a269eb9f9809a6b1460cbc5f0f8e8305
#
_cell.length_a   1.000
_cell.length_b   1.000
_cell.length_c   1.000
_cell.angle_alpha   90.00
_cell.angle_beta   90.00
_cell.angle_gamma   90.00
#
_symmetry.space_group_name_H-M   'P 1'
#
loop_
_entity.id
_entity.type
_entity.pdbx_description
1 polymer ?
#
loop_
_entity_poly.entity_id
_entity_poly.type
_entity_poly.pdbx_seq_one_letter_code
_entity_poly.pdbx_strand_id
1 'polypeptide(L)'
;MPVDRANSVALNRSAVGPASRAGLVDPAQFELPVPLGSRHPLDRRTCLRLGLSVLAGGRMVDMFGLAAQAAGSQPALARRPTSCIFVWLDGGPSHFETFDPKPDAPREIRGEFDSIATRIAGVRFSEHLGRLAAMNDRFTLVRSIRHTDSNHGAGIHYMLTGAPTRMPVGCNSYVSDHPSLGAVTARERPGPSGMPGYFALPEMPRSGGPNFLGARYAPFIVPDDPNRSDFRMHDVAPPQAVGLSRVERRRQLRSQLDRLPRVRDAAAADPARASDAFYEQSYQLMSSPAAQQAFDLEREPDSVRDAYGRTPLGQRALLARRLVEAGVPFITLFDGGWDSHVDIFPTLRDKLPPLDQALATLIDDLDTRGLLETTLVVALGEFGRAPKITQLPTGKFPGREHWPGAMSVLFAGCGTPRGLVLGATDRLGS
;
A
#
# COMPACT_ATOMS: atom_id res chain seq x y z
N MET A 1 41.64 32.16 39.81
CA MET A 1 41.08 33.03 40.82
C MET A 1 39.72 33.50 40.40
N PRO A 2 38.79 33.58 41.31
CA PRO A 2 37.65 32.68 41.49
C PRO A 2 36.32 33.45 41.46
N VAL A 3 35.27 32.68 41.87
CA VAL A 3 34.00 33.06 42.54
C VAL A 3 32.79 32.98 41.61
N ASP A 4 32.06 31.89 41.63
CA ASP A 4 31.06 31.48 42.59
C ASP A 4 29.78 32.33 42.58
N ARG A 5 28.67 31.71 42.20
CA ARG A 5 27.43 31.70 43.02
C ARG A 5 26.32 30.83 42.39
N ALA A 6 25.99 29.82 43.15
CA ALA A 6 24.80 29.03 43.06
C ALA A 6 23.52 29.87 43.18
N ASN A 7 22.47 29.48 42.47
CA ASN A 7 21.11 29.82 42.86
C ASN A 7 20.24 28.57 42.76
N SER A 8 19.96 28.02 43.92
CA SER A 8 18.96 27.01 44.19
C SER A 8 17.56 27.58 44.00
N VAL A 9 16.74 26.95 43.17
CA VAL A 9 15.29 27.18 43.17
C VAL A 9 14.60 25.90 43.62
N ALA A 10 13.80 26.06 44.64
CA ALA A 10 13.11 25.05 45.42
C ALA A 10 12.08 24.28 44.61
N LEU A 11 12.08 22.96 44.80
CA LEU A 11 11.01 22.05 44.43
C LEU A 11 9.75 22.30 45.26
N ASN A 12 8.71 22.78 44.62
CA ASN A 12 7.38 22.84 45.22
C ASN A 12 6.66 21.52 44.97
N ARG A 13 6.52 20.71 46.01
CA ARG A 13 5.70 19.52 46.04
C ARG A 13 4.25 19.92 46.31
N SER A 14 3.38 19.75 45.33
CA SER A 14 1.95 19.78 45.57
C SER A 14 1.28 18.54 44.98
N ALA A 15 0.77 17.77 45.89
CA ALA A 15 -0.37 16.87 45.91
C ALA A 15 -0.73 16.12 44.61
N VAL A 16 -0.42 14.82 44.60
CA VAL A 16 -1.01 13.83 43.73
C VAL A 16 -2.39 13.44 44.26
N GLY A 17 -3.45 13.82 43.55
CA GLY A 17 -4.80 13.30 43.74
C GLY A 17 -4.95 11.92 43.04
N PRO A 18 -5.90 11.06 43.45
CA PRO A 18 -6.00 9.68 42.98
C PRO A 18 -6.47 9.63 41.53
N ALA A 19 -5.79 8.79 40.75
CA ALA A 19 -6.10 8.48 39.35
C ALA A 19 -7.54 7.95 39.23
N SER A 20 -8.36 8.65 38.46
CA SER A 20 -9.67 8.19 38.03
C SER A 20 -9.44 7.04 37.02
N ARG A 21 -10.06 5.91 37.28
CA ARG A 21 -10.14 4.76 36.35
C ARG A 21 -10.71 5.24 35.01
N ALA A 22 -9.90 5.15 33.95
CA ALA A 22 -10.37 5.31 32.60
C ALA A 22 -11.49 4.31 32.34
N GLY A 23 -12.68 4.80 32.02
CA GLY A 23 -13.85 3.99 31.73
C GLY A 23 -13.61 3.15 30.50
N LEU A 24 -13.91 1.86 30.61
CA LEU A 24 -14.14 0.97 29.49
C LEU A 24 -15.26 1.58 28.65
N VAL A 25 -14.98 1.86 27.39
CA VAL A 25 -15.99 2.30 26.43
C VAL A 25 -16.95 1.12 26.19
N ASP A 26 -18.23 1.34 26.48
CA ASP A 26 -19.31 0.39 26.27
C ASP A 26 -19.45 0.09 24.76
N PRO A 27 -19.35 -1.17 24.31
CA PRO A 27 -19.50 -1.53 22.92
C PRO A 27 -20.90 -1.31 22.35
N ALA A 28 -21.88 -0.89 23.15
CA ALA A 28 -23.25 -0.67 22.73
C ALA A 28 -23.53 0.68 22.03
N GLN A 29 -22.53 1.57 21.85
CA GLN A 29 -22.71 2.90 21.24
C GLN A 29 -22.35 3.00 19.76
N PHE A 30 -22.14 1.90 19.04
CA PHE A 30 -21.97 1.92 17.59
C PHE A 30 -23.30 1.62 16.88
N GLU A 31 -24.19 2.60 16.82
CA GLU A 31 -25.28 2.60 15.84
C GLU A 31 -24.76 3.06 14.48
N LEU A 32 -24.71 2.12 13.51
CA LEU A 32 -24.51 2.44 12.11
C LEU A 32 -25.82 3.04 11.56
N PRO A 33 -25.83 4.23 10.93
CA PRO A 33 -27.00 4.73 10.24
C PRO A 33 -27.25 3.92 8.97
N VAL A 34 -28.23 3.02 9.00
CA VAL A 34 -28.75 2.35 7.81
C VAL A 34 -29.81 3.26 7.18
N PRO A 35 -29.69 3.65 5.90
CA PRO A 35 -30.78 4.36 5.25
C PRO A 35 -32.00 3.48 5.09
N LEU A 36 -33.08 3.88 5.71
CA LEU A 36 -34.42 3.27 5.60
C LEU A 36 -34.96 3.44 4.17
N GLY A 37 -34.85 2.39 3.35
CA GLY A 37 -35.37 2.45 1.98
C GLY A 37 -35.35 1.16 1.18
N SER A 38 -35.36 -0.04 1.79
CA SER A 38 -35.83 -1.27 1.14
C SER A 38 -36.10 -2.35 2.18
N ARG A 39 -37.38 -2.74 2.31
CA ARG A 39 -37.81 -3.78 3.22
C ARG A 39 -37.48 -5.16 2.65
N HIS A 40 -36.28 -5.69 2.94
CA HIS A 40 -36.03 -7.11 3.00
C HIS A 40 -35.43 -7.39 4.38
N PRO A 41 -36.10 -8.20 5.22
CA PRO A 41 -35.56 -8.53 6.53
C PRO A 41 -34.31 -9.39 6.35
N LEU A 42 -33.16 -8.89 6.79
CA LEU A 42 -31.96 -9.71 6.98
C LEU A 42 -32.34 -10.83 7.95
N ASP A 43 -32.21 -12.08 7.52
CA ASP A 43 -32.52 -13.20 8.40
C ASP A 43 -31.49 -13.30 9.54
N ARG A 44 -31.88 -13.94 10.66
CA ARG A 44 -31.02 -14.09 11.85
C ARG A 44 -29.69 -14.79 11.54
N ARG A 45 -29.62 -15.64 10.50
CA ARG A 45 -28.40 -16.33 10.08
C ARG A 45 -27.43 -15.38 9.41
N THR A 46 -27.92 -14.43 8.62
CA THR A 46 -27.08 -13.40 7.96
C THR A 46 -26.53 -12.42 8.99
N CYS A 47 -27.32 -12.01 9.99
CA CYS A 47 -26.84 -11.18 11.10
C CYS A 47 -25.78 -11.88 11.96
N LEU A 48 -25.97 -13.17 12.25
CA LEU A 48 -25.00 -13.97 13.01
C LEU A 48 -23.69 -14.19 12.24
N ARG A 49 -23.74 -14.39 10.93
CA ARG A 49 -22.55 -14.51 10.08
C ARG A 49 -21.78 -13.19 9.99
N LEU A 50 -22.47 -12.05 9.86
CA LEU A 50 -21.86 -10.72 9.93
C LEU A 50 -21.18 -10.47 11.28
N GLY A 51 -21.84 -10.78 12.39
CA GLY A 51 -21.26 -10.64 13.72
C GLY A 51 -20.06 -11.56 13.98
N LEU A 52 -20.12 -12.82 13.51
CA LEU A 52 -19.00 -13.77 13.67
C LEU A 52 -17.80 -13.43 12.80
N SER A 53 -18.01 -12.86 11.61
CA SER A 53 -16.94 -12.45 10.71
C SER A 53 -16.11 -11.30 11.30
N VAL A 54 -16.75 -10.37 11.99
CA VAL A 54 -16.09 -9.27 12.71
C VAL A 54 -15.30 -9.76 13.93
N LEU A 55 -15.83 -10.74 14.67
CA LEU A 55 -15.21 -11.28 15.88
C LEU A 55 -14.06 -12.26 15.60
N ALA A 56 -14.06 -12.92 14.43
CA ALA A 56 -13.08 -13.95 14.07
C ALA A 56 -11.92 -13.44 13.19
N GLY A 57 -11.69 -12.13 13.07
CA GLY A 57 -10.69 -11.58 12.16
C GLY A 57 -10.99 -11.92 10.70
N GLY A 58 -12.27 -11.83 10.34
CA GLY A 58 -12.82 -12.24 9.05
C GLY A 58 -12.07 -11.60 7.89
N ARG A 59 -11.71 -12.41 6.92
CA ARG A 59 -10.99 -12.02 5.72
C ARG A 59 -11.76 -10.92 5.00
N MET A 60 -11.09 -9.85 4.59
CA MET A 60 -11.67 -8.75 3.79
C MET A 60 -12.41 -9.28 2.52
N VAL A 61 -12.01 -10.45 2.04
CA VAL A 61 -12.65 -11.21 0.95
C VAL A 61 -14.11 -11.58 1.27
N ASP A 62 -14.44 -11.85 2.54
CA ASP A 62 -15.79 -12.24 2.93
C ASP A 62 -16.78 -11.06 2.91
N MET A 63 -16.29 -9.83 3.17
CA MET A 63 -17.13 -8.63 3.04
C MET A 63 -17.55 -8.35 1.58
N PHE A 64 -16.65 -8.55 0.63
CA PHE A 64 -16.95 -8.40 -0.80
C PHE A 64 -17.88 -9.53 -1.30
N GLY A 65 -17.71 -10.74 -0.80
CA GLY A 65 -18.60 -11.86 -1.08
C GLY A 65 -20.04 -11.63 -0.62
N LEU A 66 -20.23 -10.99 0.54
CA LEU A 66 -21.54 -10.62 1.07
C LEU A 66 -22.22 -9.51 0.26
N ALA A 67 -21.47 -8.51 -0.19
CA ALA A 67 -21.97 -7.45 -1.07
C ALA A 67 -22.39 -8.00 -2.44
N ALA A 68 -21.64 -8.95 -3.00
CA ALA A 68 -21.95 -9.62 -4.26
C ALA A 68 -23.21 -10.51 -4.15
N GLN A 69 -23.42 -11.19 -3.02
CA GLN A 69 -24.64 -11.96 -2.76
C GLN A 69 -25.88 -11.06 -2.62
N ALA A 70 -25.74 -9.88 -2.02
CA ALA A 70 -26.80 -8.89 -1.92
C ALA A 70 -27.20 -8.31 -3.30
N ALA A 71 -26.28 -8.31 -4.26
CA ALA A 71 -26.52 -7.88 -5.64
C ALA A 71 -27.13 -8.97 -6.55
N GLY A 72 -27.43 -10.16 -6.03
CA GLY A 72 -28.07 -11.25 -6.79
C GLY A 72 -27.18 -12.00 -7.78
N SER A 73 -25.89 -11.68 -7.84
CA SER A 73 -24.90 -12.44 -8.59
C SER A 73 -24.30 -13.52 -7.70
N GLN A 74 -24.50 -14.80 -8.04
CA GLN A 74 -23.70 -15.86 -7.42
C GLN A 74 -22.25 -15.60 -7.78
N PRO A 75 -21.33 -15.38 -6.79
CA PRO A 75 -19.93 -15.28 -7.13
C PRO A 75 -19.52 -16.64 -7.72
N ALA A 76 -19.05 -16.67 -8.97
CA ALA A 76 -18.23 -17.78 -9.43
C ALA A 76 -17.19 -18.00 -8.32
N LEU A 77 -16.98 -19.25 -7.89
CA LEU A 77 -15.98 -19.60 -6.85
C LEU A 77 -14.67 -18.88 -7.20
N ALA A 78 -14.44 -17.74 -6.56
CA ALA A 78 -13.29 -16.92 -6.86
C ALA A 78 -12.04 -17.78 -6.67
N ARG A 79 -11.20 -17.89 -7.70
CA ARG A 79 -9.92 -18.57 -7.58
C ARG A 79 -9.18 -17.94 -6.41
N ARG A 80 -8.53 -18.75 -5.58
CA ARG A 80 -7.80 -18.22 -4.42
C ARG A 80 -6.74 -17.23 -4.91
N PRO A 81 -6.64 -16.03 -4.31
CA PRO A 81 -5.60 -15.07 -4.65
C PRO A 81 -4.24 -15.73 -4.61
N THR A 82 -3.44 -15.55 -5.63
CA THR A 82 -2.05 -16.01 -5.68
C THR A 82 -1.07 -14.87 -5.49
N SER A 83 -1.45 -13.68 -5.93
CA SER A 83 -0.58 -12.50 -5.92
C SER A 83 -1.34 -11.24 -5.50
N CYS A 84 -0.61 -10.25 -5.00
CA CYS A 84 -1.10 -8.91 -4.72
C CYS A 84 -0.09 -7.88 -5.23
N ILE A 85 -0.57 -6.91 -6.03
CA ILE A 85 0.15 -5.70 -6.38
C ILE A 85 -0.43 -4.55 -5.56
N PHE A 86 0.37 -4.01 -4.67
CA PHE A 86 -0.01 -2.98 -3.71
C PHE A 86 0.62 -1.64 -4.13
N VAL A 87 -0.17 -0.78 -4.78
CA VAL A 87 0.27 0.54 -5.26
C VAL A 87 0.15 1.52 -4.11
N TRP A 88 1.28 1.85 -3.51
CA TRP A 88 1.38 2.75 -2.37
C TRP A 88 1.70 4.17 -2.82
N LEU A 89 0.75 5.08 -2.60
CA LEU A 89 0.84 6.50 -2.93
C LEU A 89 1.24 7.27 -1.68
N ASP A 90 2.55 7.31 -1.40
CA ASP A 90 3.11 7.84 -0.15
C ASP A 90 2.95 9.34 -0.02
N GLY A 91 2.29 9.74 1.04
CA GLY A 91 2.01 11.15 1.34
C GLY A 91 0.51 11.48 1.37
N GLY A 92 -0.38 10.53 1.14
CA GLY A 92 -1.82 10.72 1.25
C GLY A 92 -2.45 11.44 0.05
N PRO A 93 -2.79 10.72 -1.02
CA PRO A 93 -3.40 11.28 -2.22
C PRO A 93 -4.77 11.90 -1.92
N SER A 94 -5.01 13.08 -2.47
CA SER A 94 -6.29 13.76 -2.33
C SER A 94 -7.40 13.03 -3.06
N HIS A 95 -8.47 12.71 -2.36
CA HIS A 95 -9.66 12.12 -2.98
C HIS A 95 -10.40 13.14 -3.88
N PHE A 96 -10.28 14.45 -3.62
CA PHE A 96 -10.89 15.50 -4.44
C PHE A 96 -10.28 15.58 -5.84
N GLU A 97 -8.97 15.57 -5.92
CA GLU A 97 -8.23 15.67 -7.17
C GLU A 97 -8.05 14.31 -7.87
N THR A 98 -8.68 13.24 -7.34
CA THR A 98 -8.61 11.89 -7.92
C THR A 98 -10.00 11.29 -8.16
N PHE A 99 -10.50 10.50 -7.24
CA PHE A 99 -11.64 9.60 -7.44
C PHE A 99 -12.97 10.13 -6.89
N ASP A 100 -12.97 11.22 -6.13
CA ASP A 100 -14.18 11.78 -5.52
C ASP A 100 -14.27 13.31 -5.63
N PRO A 101 -14.18 13.87 -6.85
CA PRO A 101 -14.30 15.30 -7.06
C PRO A 101 -15.68 15.80 -6.65
N LYS A 102 -15.75 17.05 -6.17
CA LYS A 102 -16.97 17.72 -5.73
C LYS A 102 -17.26 18.94 -6.61
N PRO A 103 -17.70 18.75 -7.89
CA PRO A 103 -17.83 19.85 -8.85
C PRO A 103 -18.80 20.93 -8.41
N ASP A 104 -19.81 20.57 -7.62
CA ASP A 104 -20.85 21.50 -7.12
C ASP A 104 -20.46 22.17 -5.79
N ALA A 105 -19.30 21.84 -5.20
CA ALA A 105 -18.83 22.48 -3.99
C ALA A 105 -18.26 23.88 -4.27
N PRO A 106 -18.18 24.76 -3.25
CA PRO A 106 -17.50 26.05 -3.37
C PRO A 106 -16.04 25.89 -3.85
N ARG A 107 -15.51 26.93 -4.52
CA ARG A 107 -14.18 26.88 -5.13
C ARG A 107 -13.06 26.51 -4.17
N GLU A 108 -13.14 26.95 -2.92
CA GLU A 108 -12.20 26.63 -1.85
C GLU A 108 -12.21 25.16 -1.43
N ILE A 109 -13.17 24.37 -1.92
CA ILE A 109 -13.29 22.93 -1.71
C ILE A 109 -13.05 22.16 -3.00
N ARG A 110 -13.76 22.51 -4.11
CA ARG A 110 -13.63 21.75 -5.37
C ARG A 110 -12.28 21.91 -6.06
N GLY A 111 -11.58 23.02 -5.81
CA GLY A 111 -10.25 23.26 -6.38
C GLY A 111 -10.29 23.78 -7.83
N GLU A 112 -9.18 23.56 -8.53
CA GLU A 112 -8.95 24.02 -9.90
C GLU A 112 -9.30 23.00 -10.98
N PHE A 113 -9.25 21.69 -10.64
CA PHE A 113 -9.45 20.64 -11.63
C PHE A 113 -10.94 20.45 -11.95
N ASP A 114 -11.21 20.25 -13.23
CA ASP A 114 -12.50 19.78 -13.67
C ASP A 114 -12.69 18.30 -13.38
N SER A 115 -13.93 17.86 -13.47
CA SER A 115 -14.25 16.44 -13.31
C SER A 115 -14.90 15.91 -14.58
N ILE A 116 -14.61 14.66 -14.90
CA ILE A 116 -15.15 13.97 -16.08
C ILE A 116 -16.11 12.85 -15.65
N ALA A 117 -17.07 12.56 -16.53
CA ALA A 117 -17.93 11.40 -16.37
C ALA A 117 -17.13 10.11 -16.54
N THR A 118 -17.55 9.08 -15.81
CA THR A 118 -17.00 7.72 -15.95
C THR A 118 -17.97 6.82 -16.68
N ARG A 119 -17.64 5.55 -16.90
CA ARG A 119 -18.58 4.57 -17.48
C ARG A 119 -19.79 4.30 -16.57
N ILE A 120 -19.65 4.54 -15.27
CA ILE A 120 -20.75 4.35 -14.32
C ILE A 120 -21.50 5.66 -14.18
N ALA A 121 -22.78 5.65 -14.49
CA ALA A 121 -23.63 6.85 -14.44
C ALA A 121 -23.62 7.48 -13.04
N GLY A 122 -23.46 8.81 -12.98
CA GLY A 122 -23.40 9.55 -11.72
C GLY A 122 -22.05 9.51 -10.99
N VAL A 123 -21.09 8.73 -11.46
CA VAL A 123 -19.72 8.69 -10.91
C VAL A 123 -18.83 9.59 -11.75
N ARG A 124 -18.08 10.44 -11.07
CA ARG A 124 -17.11 11.36 -11.70
C ARG A 124 -15.74 11.18 -11.10
N PHE A 125 -14.71 11.36 -11.93
CA PHE A 125 -13.29 11.39 -11.54
C PHE A 125 -12.69 12.75 -11.95
N SER A 126 -11.50 13.03 -11.45
CA SER A 126 -10.69 14.16 -11.94
C SER A 126 -10.45 14.04 -13.44
N GLU A 127 -10.40 15.19 -14.13
CA GLU A 127 -10.11 15.26 -15.57
C GLU A 127 -8.79 14.59 -15.98
N HIS A 128 -7.85 14.49 -15.06
CA HIS A 128 -6.54 13.85 -15.27
C HIS A 128 -6.54 12.32 -15.17
N LEU A 129 -7.67 11.70 -14.83
CA LEU A 129 -7.83 10.25 -14.71
C LEU A 129 -8.70 9.65 -15.84
N GLY A 130 -8.46 10.09 -17.09
CA GLY A 130 -9.29 9.73 -18.23
C GLY A 130 -9.34 8.25 -18.55
N ARG A 131 -8.23 7.52 -18.43
CA ARG A 131 -8.17 6.08 -18.71
C ARG A 131 -8.89 5.27 -17.64
N LEU A 132 -8.66 5.58 -16.36
CA LEU A 132 -9.36 4.95 -15.24
C LEU A 132 -10.86 5.28 -15.27
N ALA A 133 -11.25 6.50 -15.64
CA ALA A 133 -12.65 6.88 -15.81
C ALA A 133 -13.33 6.05 -16.92
N ALA A 134 -12.62 5.79 -18.03
CA ALA A 134 -13.12 4.98 -19.14
C ALA A 134 -13.25 3.48 -18.83
N MET A 135 -12.70 3.00 -17.71
CA MET A 135 -12.71 1.59 -17.32
C MET A 135 -13.13 1.34 -15.86
N ASN A 136 -13.81 2.29 -15.22
CA ASN A 136 -14.19 2.14 -13.82
C ASN A 136 -15.25 1.04 -13.58
N ASP A 137 -15.80 0.47 -14.63
CA ASP A 137 -16.62 -0.75 -14.62
C ASP A 137 -15.79 -2.04 -14.42
N ARG A 138 -14.46 -1.96 -14.38
CA ARG A 138 -13.56 -3.13 -14.20
C ARG A 138 -13.00 -3.28 -12.79
N PHE A 139 -13.21 -2.31 -11.91
CA PHE A 139 -12.70 -2.32 -10.54
C PHE A 139 -13.74 -1.83 -9.53
N THR A 140 -13.48 -2.08 -8.26
CA THR A 140 -14.22 -1.51 -7.14
C THR A 140 -13.49 -0.28 -6.60
N LEU A 141 -14.25 0.77 -6.31
CA LEU A 141 -13.75 1.96 -5.63
C LEU A 141 -14.45 2.10 -4.27
N VAL A 142 -13.70 2.22 -3.18
CA VAL A 142 -14.22 2.48 -1.84
C VAL A 142 -13.85 3.92 -1.46
N ARG A 143 -14.87 4.79 -1.28
CA ARG A 143 -14.71 6.22 -0.99
C ARG A 143 -14.85 6.58 0.50
N SER A 144 -15.10 5.59 1.34
CA SER A 144 -15.43 5.79 2.76
C SER A 144 -14.41 5.17 3.72
N ILE A 145 -13.20 4.90 3.24
CA ILE A 145 -12.11 4.46 4.12
C ILE A 145 -11.70 5.64 4.99
N ARG A 146 -11.58 5.40 6.29
CA ARG A 146 -11.21 6.41 7.27
C ARG A 146 -10.51 5.78 8.49
N HIS A 147 -9.73 6.59 9.17
CA HIS A 147 -9.16 6.29 10.48
C HIS A 147 -8.95 7.59 11.28
N THR A 148 -8.26 7.54 12.40
CA THR A 148 -8.11 8.69 13.31
C THR A 148 -6.74 9.35 13.24
N ASP A 149 -5.78 8.76 12.54
CA ASP A 149 -4.38 9.17 12.56
C ASP A 149 -4.08 10.18 11.45
N SER A 150 -3.86 11.44 11.82
CA SER A 150 -3.57 12.53 10.88
C SER A 150 -2.07 12.74 10.64
N ASN A 151 -1.20 11.89 11.15
CA ASN A 151 0.24 11.95 10.88
C ASN A 151 0.72 10.75 10.05
N HIS A 152 1.73 10.97 9.19
CA HIS A 152 2.24 9.95 8.28
C HIS A 152 2.74 8.70 9.00
N GLY A 153 3.50 8.86 10.10
CA GLY A 153 4.05 7.70 10.82
C GLY A 153 2.97 6.72 11.29
N ALA A 154 1.90 7.24 11.90
CA ALA A 154 0.79 6.43 12.40
C ALA A 154 -0.14 5.96 11.27
N GLY A 155 -0.50 6.84 10.33
CA GLY A 155 -1.37 6.51 9.21
C GLY A 155 -0.77 5.42 8.31
N ILE A 156 0.50 5.56 7.94
CA ILE A 156 1.22 4.54 7.15
C ILE A 156 1.24 3.22 7.90
N HIS A 157 1.57 3.24 9.21
CA HIS A 157 1.57 2.02 10.01
C HIS A 157 0.20 1.35 10.02
N TYR A 158 -0.86 2.14 10.26
CA TYR A 158 -2.22 1.61 10.29
C TYR A 158 -2.64 0.97 8.98
N MET A 159 -2.39 1.64 7.85
CA MET A 159 -2.80 1.15 6.53
C MET A 159 -1.97 -0.04 6.03
N LEU A 160 -0.69 -0.13 6.40
CA LEU A 160 0.18 -1.26 6.00
C LEU A 160 0.07 -2.48 6.89
N THR A 161 -0.42 -2.34 8.14
CA THR A 161 -0.43 -3.42 9.12
C THR A 161 -1.82 -3.82 9.59
N GLY A 162 -2.83 -2.95 9.39
CA GLY A 162 -4.18 -3.11 9.93
C GLY A 162 -4.29 -2.85 11.43
N ALA A 163 -3.24 -2.31 12.07
CA ALA A 163 -3.20 -2.05 13.50
C ALA A 163 -2.76 -0.61 13.79
N PRO A 164 -3.36 0.09 14.77
CA PRO A 164 -2.88 1.39 15.21
C PRO A 164 -1.50 1.28 15.86
N THR A 165 -0.79 2.39 15.96
CA THR A 165 0.48 2.45 16.71
C THR A 165 0.21 2.26 18.22
N ARG A 166 1.13 1.58 18.92
CA ARG A 166 0.99 1.31 20.35
C ARG A 166 1.13 2.58 21.21
N MET A 167 1.87 3.56 20.69
CA MET A 167 2.12 4.84 21.35
C MET A 167 2.00 5.97 20.33
N PRO A 168 1.71 7.21 20.76
CA PRO A 168 1.77 8.37 19.90
C PRO A 168 3.15 8.53 19.27
N VAL A 169 3.19 8.83 17.98
CA VAL A 169 4.43 8.95 17.19
C VAL A 169 4.49 10.31 16.49
N GLY A 170 5.68 10.77 16.19
CA GLY A 170 5.89 11.99 15.40
C GLY A 170 5.47 11.80 13.94
N CYS A 171 5.19 12.90 13.24
CA CYS A 171 4.58 12.88 11.90
C CYS A 171 5.36 12.05 10.89
N ASN A 172 6.68 12.13 10.90
CA ASN A 172 7.55 11.38 9.98
C ASN A 172 8.29 10.21 10.66
N SER A 173 7.79 9.74 11.81
CA SER A 173 8.42 8.63 12.52
C SER A 173 8.37 7.35 11.73
N TYR A 174 9.46 6.59 11.79
CA TYR A 174 9.47 5.21 11.36
C TYR A 174 8.87 4.35 12.47
N VAL A 175 7.74 3.71 12.19
CA VAL A 175 7.05 2.84 13.15
C VAL A 175 7.22 1.39 12.73
N SER A 176 7.55 0.54 13.68
CA SER A 176 7.72 -0.89 13.46
C SER A 176 7.14 -1.69 14.64
N ASP A 177 5.83 -1.48 14.91
CA ASP A 177 5.13 -2.18 16.00
C ASP A 177 4.58 -3.53 15.55
N HIS A 178 4.18 -3.62 14.28
CA HIS A 178 3.54 -4.80 13.69
C HIS A 178 4.15 -5.10 12.32
N PRO A 179 4.10 -6.37 11.85
CA PRO A 179 4.53 -6.72 10.51
C PRO A 179 3.56 -6.16 9.46
N SER A 180 4.10 -5.77 8.31
CA SER A 180 3.30 -5.32 7.18
C SER A 180 2.51 -6.47 6.52
N LEU A 181 1.44 -6.12 5.79
CA LEU A 181 0.67 -7.07 4.98
C LEU A 181 1.57 -7.87 4.02
N GLY A 182 2.57 -7.22 3.41
CA GLY A 182 3.54 -7.88 2.53
C GLY A 182 4.39 -8.91 3.26
N ALA A 183 4.90 -8.58 4.44
CA ALA A 183 5.70 -9.49 5.25
C ALA A 183 4.88 -10.68 5.77
N VAL A 184 3.63 -10.45 6.19
CA VAL A 184 2.70 -11.52 6.57
C VAL A 184 2.42 -12.43 5.36
N THR A 185 2.17 -11.84 4.18
CA THR A 185 1.93 -12.61 2.96
C THR A 185 3.16 -13.45 2.59
N ALA A 186 4.37 -12.89 2.66
CA ALA A 186 5.60 -13.63 2.36
C ALA A 186 5.84 -14.80 3.32
N ARG A 187 5.39 -14.68 4.57
CA ARG A 187 5.43 -15.79 5.54
C ARG A 187 4.44 -16.90 5.21
N GLU A 188 3.18 -16.54 4.96
CA GLU A 188 2.10 -17.50 4.73
C GLU A 188 2.13 -18.08 3.30
N ARG A 189 2.76 -17.35 2.37
CA ARG A 189 2.93 -17.72 0.97
C ARG A 189 4.35 -17.42 0.52
N PRO A 190 5.28 -18.35 0.73
CA PRO A 190 6.63 -18.18 0.23
C PRO A 190 6.63 -18.04 -1.29
N GLY A 191 7.57 -17.25 -1.82
CA GLY A 191 7.77 -17.10 -3.24
C GLY A 191 8.12 -18.43 -3.93
N PRO A 192 8.06 -18.49 -5.25
CA PRO A 192 8.50 -19.66 -5.99
C PRO A 192 10.00 -19.89 -5.77
N SER A 193 10.46 -21.11 -6.09
CA SER A 193 11.87 -21.47 -5.87
C SER A 193 12.82 -20.45 -6.49
N GLY A 194 13.71 -19.91 -5.68
CA GLY A 194 14.68 -18.89 -6.09
C GLY A 194 14.16 -17.47 -6.19
N MET A 195 12.95 -17.18 -5.69
CA MET A 195 12.41 -15.83 -5.65
C MET A 195 11.87 -15.45 -4.27
N PRO A 196 12.13 -14.23 -3.78
CA PRO A 196 11.50 -13.71 -2.59
C PRO A 196 9.97 -13.69 -2.68
N GLY A 197 9.29 -13.88 -1.56
CA GLY A 197 7.82 -13.78 -1.50
C GLY A 197 7.29 -12.35 -1.46
N TYR A 198 8.16 -11.36 -1.27
CA TYR A 198 7.79 -9.95 -1.20
C TYR A 198 8.83 -9.07 -1.89
N PHE A 199 8.39 -8.23 -2.83
CA PHE A 199 9.21 -7.23 -3.51
C PHE A 199 8.70 -5.82 -3.24
N ALA A 200 9.61 -4.84 -3.14
CA ALA A 200 9.28 -3.42 -3.06
C ALA A 200 10.03 -2.64 -4.15
N LEU A 201 9.32 -1.80 -4.90
CA LEU A 201 9.78 -1.08 -6.09
C LEU A 201 9.45 0.41 -5.97
N PRO A 202 10.39 1.35 -5.88
CA PRO A 202 11.83 1.17 -5.76
C PRO A 202 12.31 1.01 -4.32
N GLU A 203 11.44 1.25 -3.35
CA GLU A 203 11.76 1.25 -1.93
C GLU A 203 10.63 0.66 -1.10
N MET A 204 10.95 0.29 0.11
CA MET A 204 9.97 -0.18 1.08
C MET A 204 9.30 1.03 1.75
N PRO A 205 7.96 1.10 1.78
CA PRO A 205 7.27 2.12 2.57
C PRO A 205 7.70 2.06 4.05
N ARG A 206 7.62 3.19 4.75
CA ARG A 206 7.74 3.19 6.21
C ARG A 206 6.75 2.18 6.78
N SER A 207 7.10 1.45 7.80
CA SER A 207 6.30 0.33 8.36
C SER A 207 6.06 -0.86 7.39
N GLY A 208 6.70 -0.91 6.22
CA GLY A 208 6.60 -2.01 5.24
C GLY A 208 7.37 -3.27 5.63
N GLY A 209 8.08 -3.24 6.75
CA GLY A 209 8.97 -4.32 7.20
C GLY A 209 8.29 -5.50 7.89
N PRO A 210 9.06 -6.54 8.20
CA PRO A 210 8.59 -7.80 8.77
C PRO A 210 8.39 -7.76 10.30
N ASN A 211 8.92 -6.76 10.99
CA ASN A 211 8.90 -6.64 12.45
C ASN A 211 9.30 -7.97 13.14
N PHE A 212 8.50 -8.47 14.10
CA PHE A 212 8.79 -9.70 14.85
C PHE A 212 8.76 -10.99 14.00
N LEU A 213 8.35 -10.96 12.75
CA LEU A 213 8.42 -12.14 11.87
C LEU A 213 9.86 -12.48 11.46
N GLY A 214 10.78 -11.49 11.56
CA GLY A 214 12.19 -11.67 11.23
C GLY A 214 12.54 -11.30 9.79
N ALA A 215 13.81 -10.94 9.56
CA ALA A 215 14.33 -10.33 8.33
C ALA A 215 14.10 -11.16 7.05
N ARG A 216 13.98 -12.47 7.15
CA ARG A 216 13.68 -13.35 5.99
C ARG A 216 12.38 -13.04 5.28
N TYR A 217 11.46 -12.31 5.91
CA TYR A 217 10.17 -11.90 5.37
C TYR A 217 10.13 -10.43 4.99
N ALA A 218 11.27 -9.73 5.09
CA ALA A 218 11.40 -8.38 4.56
C ALA A 218 11.25 -8.37 3.03
N PRO A 219 10.81 -7.26 2.44
CA PRO A 219 10.78 -7.15 0.99
C PRO A 219 12.19 -7.18 0.41
N PHE A 220 12.33 -7.82 -0.73
CA PHE A 220 13.47 -7.59 -1.60
C PHE A 220 13.28 -6.26 -2.32
N ILE A 221 14.19 -5.31 -2.10
CA ILE A 221 14.07 -3.96 -2.65
C ILE A 221 14.77 -3.92 -4.00
N VAL A 222 14.09 -3.36 -5.02
CA VAL A 222 14.64 -3.10 -6.36
C VAL A 222 14.72 -1.59 -6.57
N PRO A 223 15.83 -0.96 -6.19
CA PRO A 223 15.94 0.50 -6.20
C PRO A 223 16.11 1.07 -7.60
N ASP A 224 16.62 0.27 -8.54
CA ASP A 224 16.90 0.72 -9.90
C ASP A 224 15.61 1.07 -10.66
N ASP A 225 15.72 2.07 -11.54
CA ASP A 225 14.61 2.49 -12.38
C ASP A 225 14.50 1.62 -13.64
N PRO A 226 13.43 0.81 -13.79
CA PRO A 226 13.24 -0.04 -14.96
C PRO A 226 12.99 0.75 -16.26
N ASN A 227 12.79 2.06 -16.18
CA ASN A 227 12.65 2.93 -17.34
C ASN A 227 13.99 3.25 -18.02
N ARG A 228 15.09 3.09 -17.32
CA ARG A 228 16.42 3.35 -17.86
C ARG A 228 16.83 2.31 -18.89
N SER A 229 17.53 2.73 -19.93
CA SER A 229 18.06 1.83 -20.97
C SER A 229 19.16 0.89 -20.46
N ASP A 230 19.84 1.26 -19.38
CA ASP A 230 20.88 0.46 -18.74
C ASP A 230 20.34 -0.35 -17.54
N PHE A 231 19.00 -0.44 -17.38
CA PHE A 231 18.42 -1.20 -16.31
C PHE A 231 18.92 -2.65 -16.33
N ARG A 232 19.63 -2.97 -15.29
CA ARG A 232 20.12 -4.33 -15.00
C ARG A 232 19.95 -4.50 -13.50
N MET A 233 19.31 -5.54 -13.09
CA MET A 233 19.28 -5.84 -11.67
C MET A 233 20.67 -6.31 -11.25
N HIS A 234 21.43 -5.41 -10.65
CA HIS A 234 22.83 -5.65 -10.25
C HIS A 234 22.97 -6.87 -9.32
N ASP A 235 21.93 -7.17 -8.54
CA ASP A 235 21.90 -8.27 -7.60
C ASP A 235 21.37 -9.59 -8.19
N VAL A 236 20.91 -9.61 -9.45
CA VAL A 236 20.40 -10.82 -10.15
C VAL A 236 21.41 -11.44 -11.11
N ALA A 237 22.41 -10.68 -11.53
CA ALA A 237 23.50 -11.22 -12.32
C ALA A 237 24.83 -11.00 -11.60
N PRO A 238 25.68 -12.05 -11.48
CA PRO A 238 27.02 -11.85 -10.96
C PRO A 238 27.76 -10.85 -11.87
N PRO A 239 28.61 -9.96 -11.29
CA PRO A 239 29.45 -9.08 -12.10
C PRO A 239 30.16 -9.89 -13.19
N GLN A 240 30.24 -9.38 -14.40
CA GLN A 240 30.85 -10.09 -15.55
C GLN A 240 32.23 -10.73 -15.23
N ALA A 241 32.98 -10.12 -14.30
CA ALA A 241 34.27 -10.62 -13.82
C ALA A 241 34.17 -11.81 -12.83
N VAL A 242 32.96 -12.17 -12.37
CA VAL A 242 32.77 -13.20 -11.34
C VAL A 242 31.85 -14.30 -11.88
N GLY A 243 32.44 -15.34 -12.43
CA GLY A 243 31.67 -16.49 -12.93
C GLY A 243 30.85 -17.18 -11.81
N LEU A 244 29.72 -17.79 -12.17
CA LEU A 244 28.83 -18.53 -11.24
C LEU A 244 29.59 -19.54 -10.37
N SER A 245 30.62 -20.21 -10.90
CA SER A 245 31.48 -21.14 -10.17
C SER A 245 32.24 -20.49 -9.00
N ARG A 246 32.58 -19.20 -9.10
CA ARG A 246 33.24 -18.45 -8.03
C ARG A 246 32.23 -18.00 -6.96
N VAL A 247 31.03 -17.67 -7.36
CA VAL A 247 29.92 -17.36 -6.45
C VAL A 247 29.57 -18.61 -5.63
N GLU A 248 29.45 -19.78 -6.27
CA GLU A 248 29.16 -21.04 -5.61
C GLU A 248 30.28 -21.45 -4.63
N ARG A 249 31.56 -21.32 -5.03
CA ARG A 249 32.68 -21.58 -4.12
C ARG A 249 32.67 -20.68 -2.88
N ARG A 250 32.33 -19.39 -3.05
CA ARG A 250 32.17 -18.46 -1.91
C ARG A 250 31.06 -18.91 -0.98
N ARG A 251 29.92 -19.35 -1.53
CA ARG A 251 28.80 -19.88 -0.76
C ARG A 251 29.19 -21.13 0.05
N GLN A 252 29.88 -22.06 -0.60
CA GLN A 252 30.36 -23.29 0.07
C GLN A 252 31.36 -22.97 1.19
N LEU A 253 32.31 -22.06 0.94
CA LEU A 253 33.28 -21.64 1.97
C LEU A 253 32.55 -20.97 3.15
N ARG A 254 31.60 -20.09 2.88
CA ARG A 254 30.77 -19.48 3.93
C ARG A 254 30.00 -20.52 4.72
N SER A 255 29.35 -21.48 4.07
CA SER A 255 28.61 -22.54 4.76
C SER A 255 29.49 -23.42 5.63
N GLN A 256 30.78 -23.61 5.29
CA GLN A 256 31.76 -24.32 6.11
C GLN A 256 32.16 -23.50 7.34
N LEU A 257 32.36 -22.19 7.19
CA LEU A 257 32.63 -21.28 8.32
C LEU A 257 31.44 -21.17 9.26
N ASP A 258 30.22 -21.17 8.72
CA ASP A 258 28.97 -21.10 9.48
C ASP A 258 28.64 -22.37 10.27
N ARG A 259 29.33 -23.50 9.98
CA ARG A 259 29.26 -24.74 10.78
C ARG A 259 30.09 -24.70 12.07
N LEU A 260 30.98 -23.71 12.23
CA LEU A 260 31.62 -23.48 13.50
C LEU A 260 30.57 -23.20 14.57
N PRO A 261 30.68 -23.79 15.80
CA PRO A 261 29.64 -23.65 16.82
C PRO A 261 29.37 -22.17 17.10
N ARG A 262 28.27 -21.66 16.57
CA ARG A 262 27.78 -20.34 16.96
C ARG A 262 27.28 -20.47 18.38
N VAL A 263 27.84 -19.67 19.28
CA VAL A 263 27.24 -19.43 20.58
C VAL A 263 25.77 -19.11 20.30
N ARG A 264 24.87 -19.80 20.98
CA ARG A 264 23.43 -19.73 20.76
C ARG A 264 22.93 -18.29 20.96
N ASP A 265 22.93 -17.49 19.91
CA ASP A 265 22.29 -16.19 19.92
C ASP A 265 20.78 -16.35 19.74
N ALA A 266 20.10 -16.25 20.86
CA ALA A 266 18.65 -16.47 20.96
C ALA A 266 17.79 -15.30 20.48
N ALA A 267 18.37 -14.30 19.78
CA ALA A 267 17.65 -13.10 19.41
C ALA A 267 17.19 -13.13 17.94
N ALA A 268 15.88 -13.07 17.72
CA ALA A 268 15.27 -12.87 16.40
C ALA A 268 15.68 -11.53 15.76
N ALA A 269 16.28 -10.63 16.50
CA ALA A 269 16.75 -9.31 16.10
C ALA A 269 18.25 -9.22 15.81
N ASP A 270 18.97 -10.35 15.68
CA ASP A 270 20.41 -10.33 15.39
C ASP A 270 20.67 -9.79 13.97
N PRO A 271 21.39 -8.66 13.82
CA PRO A 271 21.75 -8.08 12.51
C PRO A 271 22.53 -9.03 11.61
N ALA A 272 23.33 -9.96 12.18
CA ALA A 272 24.08 -10.94 11.42
C ALA A 272 23.15 -11.95 10.72
N ARG A 273 22.07 -12.38 11.38
CA ARG A 273 21.05 -13.26 10.77
C ARG A 273 20.26 -12.56 9.68
N ALA A 274 19.98 -11.25 9.86
CA ALA A 274 19.36 -10.45 8.83
C ALA A 274 20.23 -10.42 7.56
N SER A 275 21.52 -10.13 7.72
CA SER A 275 22.50 -10.16 6.62
C SER A 275 22.58 -11.52 5.94
N ASP A 276 22.53 -12.61 6.70
CA ASP A 276 22.55 -13.97 6.16
C ASP A 276 21.31 -14.27 5.32
N ALA A 277 20.14 -13.86 5.78
CA ALA A 277 18.88 -14.04 5.04
C ALA A 277 18.88 -13.27 3.71
N PHE A 278 19.31 -12.01 3.71
CA PHE A 278 19.43 -11.19 2.51
C PHE A 278 20.45 -11.75 1.52
N TYR A 279 21.61 -12.19 2.02
CA TYR A 279 22.62 -12.81 1.16
C TYR A 279 22.09 -14.05 0.47
N GLU A 280 21.41 -14.93 1.19
CA GLU A 280 20.84 -16.14 0.62
C GLU A 280 19.72 -15.83 -0.39
N GLN A 281 18.86 -14.87 -0.10
CA GLN A 281 17.84 -14.41 -1.04
C GLN A 281 18.46 -13.84 -2.33
N SER A 282 19.46 -12.99 -2.21
CA SER A 282 20.18 -12.42 -3.37
C SER A 282 20.85 -13.54 -4.18
N TYR A 283 21.47 -14.51 -3.53
CA TYR A 283 22.09 -15.65 -4.21
C TYR A 283 21.08 -16.51 -4.96
N GLN A 284 19.95 -16.82 -4.32
CA GLN A 284 18.88 -17.60 -4.94
C GLN A 284 18.30 -16.86 -6.15
N LEU A 285 18.13 -15.54 -6.03
CA LEU A 285 17.63 -14.71 -7.10
C LEU A 285 18.59 -14.69 -8.31
N MET A 286 19.92 -14.51 -8.06
CA MET A 286 20.94 -14.54 -9.12
C MET A 286 20.99 -15.88 -9.87
N SER A 287 20.67 -16.97 -9.21
CA SER A 287 20.71 -18.33 -9.78
C SER A 287 19.38 -18.77 -10.38
N SER A 288 18.30 -17.98 -10.25
CA SER A 288 16.96 -18.31 -10.71
C SER A 288 16.73 -17.86 -12.16
N PRO A 289 16.55 -18.76 -13.13
CA PRO A 289 16.18 -18.40 -14.51
C PRO A 289 14.84 -17.64 -14.56
N ALA A 290 13.89 -17.96 -13.68
CA ALA A 290 12.59 -17.29 -13.62
C ALA A 290 12.75 -15.82 -13.18
N ALA A 291 13.64 -15.55 -12.21
CA ALA A 291 13.96 -14.20 -11.82
C ALA A 291 14.62 -13.42 -12.96
N GLN A 292 15.66 -13.99 -13.58
CA GLN A 292 16.34 -13.34 -14.72
C GLN A 292 15.35 -12.99 -15.83
N GLN A 293 14.42 -13.91 -16.16
CA GLN A 293 13.38 -13.64 -17.16
C GLN A 293 12.41 -12.55 -16.72
N ALA A 294 11.98 -12.53 -15.46
CA ALA A 294 11.05 -11.51 -14.96
C ALA A 294 11.63 -10.10 -15.03
N PHE A 295 12.93 -9.95 -14.72
CA PHE A 295 13.62 -8.67 -14.74
C PHE A 295 14.08 -8.22 -16.13
N ASP A 296 14.07 -9.08 -17.13
CA ASP A 296 14.48 -8.75 -18.50
C ASP A 296 13.32 -8.05 -19.24
N LEU A 297 13.21 -6.72 -19.06
CA LEU A 297 12.18 -5.90 -19.70
C LEU A 297 12.44 -5.68 -21.20
N GLU A 298 13.65 -5.97 -21.71
CA GLU A 298 13.94 -5.90 -23.15
C GLU A 298 13.16 -6.95 -23.95
N ARG A 299 12.67 -8.00 -23.28
CA ARG A 299 11.79 -9.01 -23.89
C ARG A 299 10.37 -8.53 -24.15
N GLU A 300 9.95 -7.44 -23.54
CA GLU A 300 8.65 -6.85 -23.81
C GLU A 300 8.68 -5.99 -25.06
N PRO A 301 7.69 -6.15 -25.96
CA PRO A 301 7.57 -5.27 -27.11
C PRO A 301 7.51 -3.79 -26.69
N ASP A 302 8.07 -2.91 -27.51
CA ASP A 302 8.03 -1.46 -27.27
C ASP A 302 6.59 -0.97 -27.10
N SER A 303 5.65 -1.49 -27.89
CA SER A 303 4.22 -1.15 -27.75
C SER A 303 3.64 -1.46 -26.38
N VAL A 304 4.07 -2.53 -25.72
CA VAL A 304 3.67 -2.87 -24.35
C VAL A 304 4.31 -1.89 -23.36
N ARG A 305 5.62 -1.67 -23.49
CA ARG A 305 6.34 -0.71 -22.65
C ARG A 305 5.77 0.70 -22.76
N ASP A 306 5.40 1.13 -23.96
CA ASP A 306 4.78 2.45 -24.24
C ASP A 306 3.37 2.54 -23.68
N ALA A 307 2.60 1.45 -23.73
CA ALA A 307 1.25 1.40 -23.14
C ALA A 307 1.29 1.66 -21.62
N TYR A 308 2.24 1.06 -20.90
CA TYR A 308 2.46 1.33 -19.47
C TYR A 308 2.99 2.75 -19.20
N GLY A 309 3.56 3.40 -20.19
CA GLY A 309 4.26 4.68 -20.11
C GLY A 309 5.75 4.52 -19.83
N ARG A 310 6.57 5.30 -20.59
CA ARG A 310 8.04 5.37 -20.39
C ARG A 310 8.38 6.28 -19.21
N THR A 311 7.80 5.95 -18.06
CA THR A 311 8.02 6.65 -16.79
C THR A 311 8.49 5.65 -15.72
N PRO A 312 9.13 6.10 -14.64
CA PRO A 312 9.52 5.20 -13.56
C PRO A 312 8.35 4.37 -13.02
N LEU A 313 7.19 4.98 -12.78
CA LEU A 313 6.00 4.28 -12.28
C LEU A 313 5.45 3.27 -13.31
N GLY A 314 5.34 3.66 -14.58
CA GLY A 314 4.85 2.79 -15.64
C GLY A 314 5.70 1.54 -15.83
N GLN A 315 7.03 1.69 -15.87
CA GLN A 315 7.92 0.55 -16.05
C GLN A 315 8.05 -0.31 -14.78
N ARG A 316 7.88 0.26 -13.58
CA ARG A 316 7.71 -0.52 -12.33
C ARG A 316 6.41 -1.32 -12.32
N ALA A 317 5.31 -0.76 -12.82
CA ALA A 317 4.05 -1.47 -12.96
C ALA A 317 4.16 -2.64 -13.94
N LEU A 318 4.86 -2.46 -15.06
CA LEU A 318 5.20 -3.54 -15.99
C LEU A 318 6.05 -4.63 -15.33
N LEU A 319 7.08 -4.24 -14.57
CA LEU A 319 7.91 -5.19 -13.82
C LEU A 319 7.08 -5.95 -12.77
N ALA A 320 6.14 -5.28 -12.08
CA ALA A 320 5.25 -5.95 -11.13
C ALA A 320 4.37 -6.99 -11.80
N ARG A 321 3.83 -6.72 -13.00
CA ARG A 321 3.07 -7.73 -13.78
C ARG A 321 3.94 -8.94 -14.10
N ARG A 322 5.20 -8.75 -14.52
CA ARG A 322 6.14 -9.83 -14.80
C ARG A 322 6.53 -10.64 -13.56
N LEU A 323 6.66 -9.99 -12.42
CA LEU A 323 6.86 -10.68 -11.14
C LEU A 323 5.64 -11.53 -10.74
N VAL A 324 4.42 -11.06 -11.03
CA VAL A 324 3.20 -11.87 -10.87
C VAL A 324 3.20 -13.07 -11.80
N GLU A 325 3.57 -12.92 -13.07
CA GLU A 325 3.73 -14.04 -14.01
C GLU A 325 4.76 -15.07 -13.51
N ALA A 326 5.81 -14.61 -12.83
CA ALA A 326 6.80 -15.47 -12.19
C ALA A 326 6.32 -16.09 -10.85
N GLY A 327 5.10 -15.75 -10.39
CA GLY A 327 4.47 -16.34 -9.21
C GLY A 327 4.81 -15.63 -7.88
N VAL A 328 5.27 -14.39 -7.91
CA VAL A 328 5.55 -13.61 -6.68
C VAL A 328 4.25 -13.27 -5.97
N PRO A 329 4.11 -13.61 -4.66
CA PRO A 329 2.86 -13.40 -3.93
C PRO A 329 2.56 -11.93 -3.58
N PHE A 330 3.57 -11.10 -3.33
CA PHE A 330 3.33 -9.71 -2.91
C PHE A 330 4.34 -8.74 -3.51
N ILE A 331 3.86 -7.68 -4.15
CA ILE A 331 4.68 -6.62 -4.74
C ILE A 331 4.13 -5.27 -4.29
N THR A 332 4.97 -4.43 -3.69
CA THR A 332 4.66 -3.03 -3.43
C THR A 332 5.24 -2.16 -4.54
N LEU A 333 4.39 -1.38 -5.19
CA LEU A 333 4.79 -0.26 -6.04
C LEU A 333 4.71 1.01 -5.20
N PHE A 334 5.85 1.55 -4.84
CA PHE A 334 5.93 2.80 -4.08
C PHE A 334 6.02 3.99 -5.04
N ASP A 335 5.11 4.94 -4.88
CA ASP A 335 5.13 6.24 -5.55
C ASP A 335 5.01 7.35 -4.51
N GLY A 336 6.10 8.06 -4.24
CA GLY A 336 6.16 9.13 -3.25
C GLY A 336 5.73 10.48 -3.78
N GLY A 337 5.68 11.50 -2.90
CA GLY A 337 5.42 12.89 -3.27
C GLY A 337 3.94 13.25 -3.40
N TRP A 338 3.07 12.58 -2.60
CA TRP A 338 1.65 12.91 -2.50
C TRP A 338 1.32 13.82 -1.30
N ASP A 339 2.32 14.20 -0.52
CA ASP A 339 2.16 15.11 0.62
C ASP A 339 2.06 16.58 0.17
N SER A 340 0.90 16.97 -0.32
CA SER A 340 0.68 18.23 -1.03
C SER A 340 0.06 19.31 -0.14
N HIS A 341 0.77 19.72 0.91
CA HIS A 341 0.39 20.88 1.74
C HIS A 341 0.47 22.21 0.99
N VAL A 342 1.31 22.25 -0.04
CA VAL A 342 1.50 23.38 -0.94
C VAL A 342 1.57 22.85 -2.38
N ASP A 343 1.31 23.74 -3.34
CA ASP A 343 1.50 23.47 -4.77
C ASP A 343 0.76 22.20 -5.28
N ILE A 344 -0.42 21.88 -4.68
CA ILE A 344 -1.13 20.64 -4.98
C ILE A 344 -1.50 20.52 -6.47
N PHE A 345 -2.00 21.56 -7.09
CA PHE A 345 -2.47 21.52 -8.48
C PHE A 345 -1.32 21.38 -9.49
N PRO A 346 -0.23 22.17 -9.42
CA PRO A 346 0.94 21.93 -10.26
C PRO A 346 1.50 20.51 -10.09
N THR A 347 1.69 20.07 -8.85
CA THR A 347 2.22 18.74 -8.55
C THR A 347 1.35 17.63 -9.14
N LEU A 348 0.03 17.71 -8.99
CA LEU A 348 -0.86 16.67 -9.47
C LEU A 348 -1.09 16.71 -10.99
N ARG A 349 -0.91 17.85 -11.67
CA ARG A 349 -0.87 17.88 -13.15
C ARG A 349 0.24 16.99 -13.71
N ASP A 350 1.37 16.92 -13.01
CA ASP A 350 2.50 16.10 -13.44
C ASP A 350 2.36 14.64 -12.99
N LYS A 351 1.73 14.38 -11.82
CA LYS A 351 1.65 13.04 -11.21
C LYS A 351 0.47 12.21 -11.69
N LEU A 352 -0.68 12.83 -11.91
CA LEU A 352 -1.91 12.08 -12.23
C LEU A 352 -1.87 11.40 -13.61
N PRO A 353 -1.39 12.01 -14.70
CA PRO A 353 -1.35 11.33 -15.99
C PRO A 353 -0.47 10.07 -16.01
N PRO A 354 0.75 10.05 -15.44
CA PRO A 354 1.52 8.82 -15.32
C PRO A 354 0.84 7.74 -14.45
N LEU A 355 0.18 8.13 -13.36
CA LEU A 355 -0.57 7.20 -12.51
C LEU A 355 -1.75 6.60 -13.27
N ASP A 356 -2.54 7.43 -13.95
CA ASP A 356 -3.69 7.01 -14.77
C ASP A 356 -3.25 6.00 -15.84
N GLN A 357 -2.19 6.32 -16.55
CA GLN A 357 -1.65 5.45 -17.59
C GLN A 357 -1.15 4.11 -17.03
N ALA A 358 -0.30 4.15 -16.01
CA ALA A 358 0.31 2.96 -15.43
C ALA A 358 -0.73 2.02 -14.80
N LEU A 359 -1.64 2.57 -13.99
CA LEU A 359 -2.62 1.77 -13.25
C LEU A 359 -3.71 1.21 -14.18
N ALA A 360 -4.21 2.00 -15.11
CA ALA A 360 -5.18 1.54 -16.09
C ALA A 360 -4.60 0.43 -16.98
N THR A 361 -3.38 0.61 -17.48
CA THR A 361 -2.71 -0.40 -18.31
C THR A 361 -2.40 -1.66 -17.50
N LEU A 362 -1.98 -1.54 -16.24
CA LEU A 362 -1.73 -2.69 -15.37
C LEU A 362 -2.99 -3.55 -15.20
N ILE A 363 -4.14 -2.92 -14.91
CA ILE A 363 -5.41 -3.63 -14.75
C ILE A 363 -5.84 -4.30 -16.07
N ASP A 364 -5.73 -3.58 -17.18
CA ASP A 364 -6.10 -4.09 -18.52
C ASP A 364 -5.21 -5.26 -18.98
N ASP A 365 -3.89 -5.16 -18.79
CA ASP A 365 -2.92 -6.18 -19.15
C ASP A 365 -3.08 -7.46 -18.31
N LEU A 366 -3.29 -7.29 -16.98
CA LEU A 366 -3.60 -8.42 -16.10
C LEU A 366 -4.92 -9.10 -16.47
N ASP A 367 -5.96 -8.35 -16.83
CA ASP A 367 -7.26 -8.87 -17.25
C ASP A 367 -7.14 -9.62 -18.58
N THR A 368 -6.49 -9.03 -19.57
CA THR A 368 -6.28 -9.61 -20.90
C THR A 368 -5.48 -10.92 -20.85
N ARG A 369 -4.53 -11.03 -19.91
CA ARG A 369 -3.74 -12.24 -19.68
C ARG A 369 -4.43 -13.27 -18.78
N GLY A 370 -5.62 -12.98 -18.26
CA GLY A 370 -6.32 -13.85 -17.30
C GLY A 370 -5.67 -13.87 -15.90
N LEU A 371 -4.66 -13.03 -15.66
CA LEU A 371 -3.96 -12.94 -14.37
C LEU A 371 -4.77 -12.20 -13.31
N LEU A 372 -5.68 -11.32 -13.73
CA LEU A 372 -6.52 -10.54 -12.82
C LEU A 372 -7.47 -11.43 -11.99
N GLU A 373 -7.79 -12.65 -12.47
CA GLU A 373 -8.60 -13.61 -11.72
C GLU A 373 -7.95 -14.05 -10.40
N THR A 374 -6.62 -14.04 -10.35
CA THR A 374 -5.83 -14.51 -9.20
C THR A 374 -4.92 -13.45 -8.61
N THR A 375 -4.89 -12.25 -9.18
CA THR A 375 -4.09 -11.11 -8.70
C THR A 375 -5.01 -10.03 -8.17
N LEU A 376 -4.76 -9.61 -6.93
CA LEU A 376 -5.41 -8.44 -6.34
C LEU A 376 -4.55 -7.21 -6.59
N VAL A 377 -5.09 -6.19 -7.24
CA VAL A 377 -4.47 -4.86 -7.34
C VAL A 377 -5.17 -3.94 -6.34
N VAL A 378 -4.40 -3.29 -5.48
CA VAL A 378 -4.90 -2.31 -4.50
C VAL A 378 -4.11 -1.02 -4.67
N ALA A 379 -4.80 0.13 -4.84
CA ALA A 379 -4.15 1.44 -4.89
C ALA A 379 -4.71 2.36 -3.80
N LEU A 380 -3.81 2.88 -2.95
CA LEU A 380 -4.15 3.70 -1.79
C LEU A 380 -2.94 4.48 -1.27
N GLY A 381 -3.19 5.41 -0.37
CA GLY A 381 -2.18 6.00 0.51
C GLY A 381 -2.58 5.82 1.98
N GLU A 382 -1.97 6.61 2.86
CA GLU A 382 -2.21 6.51 4.30
C GLU A 382 -3.46 7.24 4.77
N PHE A 383 -3.87 8.31 4.08
CA PHE A 383 -5.09 9.07 4.34
C PHE A 383 -5.43 9.96 3.13
N GLY A 384 -6.55 10.66 3.16
CA GLY A 384 -6.92 11.67 2.17
C GLY A 384 -6.47 13.07 2.56
N ARG A 385 -7.04 14.08 1.89
CA ARG A 385 -6.71 15.49 2.12
C ARG A 385 -7.93 16.29 2.55
N ALA A 386 -7.68 17.35 3.34
CA ALA A 386 -8.72 18.21 3.88
C ALA A 386 -9.59 18.84 2.79
N PRO A 387 -10.92 18.95 3.04
CA PRO A 387 -11.83 19.59 2.11
C PRO A 387 -11.41 21.01 1.73
N LYS A 388 -11.04 21.81 2.72
CA LYS A 388 -10.64 23.19 2.49
C LYS A 388 -9.22 23.31 1.98
N ILE A 389 -9.07 23.99 0.86
CA ILE A 389 -7.78 24.37 0.29
C ILE A 389 -7.20 25.50 1.12
N THR A 390 -5.93 25.42 1.45
CA THR A 390 -5.21 26.41 2.27
C THR A 390 -3.95 26.90 1.54
N GLN A 391 -3.63 28.18 1.74
CA GLN A 391 -2.38 28.76 1.26
C GLN A 391 -1.42 28.89 2.43
N LEU A 392 -0.34 28.11 2.39
CA LEU A 392 0.74 28.23 3.37
C LEU A 392 1.84 29.17 2.88
N PRO A 393 2.54 29.87 3.78
CA PRO A 393 3.62 30.78 3.38
C PRO A 393 4.81 30.10 2.70
N THR A 394 4.95 28.79 2.89
CA THR A 394 6.06 27.98 2.35
C THR A 394 5.88 27.60 0.88
N GLY A 395 4.67 27.72 0.34
CA GLY A 395 4.35 27.36 -1.05
C GLY A 395 4.01 28.56 -1.91
N LYS A 396 4.23 28.42 -3.22
CA LYS A 396 3.82 29.40 -4.22
C LYS A 396 2.31 29.34 -4.49
N PHE A 397 1.75 28.13 -4.47
CA PHE A 397 0.34 27.86 -4.69
C PHE A 397 -0.26 27.10 -3.50
N PRO A 398 -1.59 27.08 -3.37
CA PRO A 398 -2.27 26.42 -2.25
C PRO A 398 -2.13 24.89 -2.29
N GLY A 399 -2.45 24.29 -1.16
CA GLY A 399 -2.51 22.84 -0.98
C GLY A 399 -3.62 22.42 -0.03
N ARG A 400 -3.53 21.20 0.46
CA ARG A 400 -4.50 20.64 1.42
C ARG A 400 -3.79 19.96 2.58
N GLU A 401 -4.29 20.17 3.79
CA GLU A 401 -3.83 19.51 5.00
C GLU A 401 -4.21 18.01 5.02
N HIS A 402 -3.67 17.25 5.97
CA HIS A 402 -4.03 15.85 6.17
C HIS A 402 -5.49 15.68 6.59
N TRP A 403 -6.14 14.66 6.06
CA TRP A 403 -7.52 14.34 6.40
C TRP A 403 -7.76 12.83 6.47
N PRO A 404 -7.66 12.22 7.67
CA PRO A 404 -7.90 10.79 7.81
C PRO A 404 -9.40 10.43 7.79
N GLY A 405 -10.28 11.42 7.78
CA GLY A 405 -11.74 11.23 7.80
C GLY A 405 -12.32 10.64 6.52
N ALA A 406 -11.61 10.75 5.40
CA ALA A 406 -12.02 10.13 4.13
C ALA A 406 -10.84 9.93 3.19
N MET A 407 -10.79 8.77 2.53
CA MET A 407 -9.92 8.51 1.38
C MET A 407 -10.54 7.51 0.44
N SER A 408 -10.08 7.52 -0.81
CA SER A 408 -10.49 6.58 -1.83
C SER A 408 -9.47 5.46 -1.98
N VAL A 409 -9.95 4.20 -2.03
CA VAL A 409 -9.12 3.02 -2.26
C VAL A 409 -9.67 2.24 -3.44
N LEU A 410 -8.81 1.92 -4.40
CA LEU A 410 -9.15 1.13 -5.57
C LEU A 410 -8.78 -0.34 -5.33
N PHE A 411 -9.69 -1.25 -5.71
CA PHE A 411 -9.48 -2.70 -5.70
C PHE A 411 -9.84 -3.29 -7.05
N ALA A 412 -8.93 -4.06 -7.66
CA ALA A 412 -9.21 -4.77 -8.90
C ALA A 412 -8.73 -6.23 -8.80
N GLY A 413 -9.48 -7.13 -9.40
CA GLY A 413 -9.11 -8.55 -9.50
C GLY A 413 -9.50 -9.41 -8.30
N CYS A 414 -9.11 -10.67 -8.33
CA CYS A 414 -9.36 -11.67 -7.28
C CYS A 414 -10.82 -11.79 -6.83
N GLY A 415 -11.78 -11.64 -7.75
CA GLY A 415 -13.20 -11.72 -7.43
C GLY A 415 -13.76 -10.48 -6.74
N THR A 416 -13.02 -9.37 -6.68
CA THR A 416 -13.61 -8.08 -6.29
C THR A 416 -14.70 -7.72 -7.29
N PRO A 417 -15.88 -7.25 -6.83
CA PRO A 417 -16.96 -6.84 -7.72
C PRO A 417 -16.45 -5.79 -8.73
N ARG A 418 -16.83 -5.96 -9.99
CA ARG A 418 -16.50 -4.99 -11.05
C ARG A 418 -17.56 -3.89 -11.08
N GLY A 419 -17.14 -2.65 -11.27
CA GLY A 419 -18.04 -1.51 -11.41
C GLY A 419 -18.75 -1.09 -10.11
N LEU A 420 -18.23 -1.48 -8.96
CA LEU A 420 -18.81 -1.14 -7.67
C LEU A 420 -18.15 0.11 -7.08
N VAL A 421 -18.97 1.09 -6.69
CA VAL A 421 -18.52 2.23 -5.88
C VAL A 421 -19.19 2.11 -4.51
N LEU A 422 -18.37 1.92 -3.47
CA LEU A 422 -18.82 1.76 -2.08
C LEU A 422 -18.58 3.02 -1.28
N GLY A 423 -19.60 3.42 -0.53
CA GLY A 423 -19.54 4.60 0.30
C GLY A 423 -19.56 5.90 -0.49
N ALA A 424 -19.69 6.97 0.23
CA ALA A 424 -19.65 8.33 -0.28
C ALA A 424 -19.18 9.26 0.83
N THR A 425 -18.46 10.30 0.49
CA THR A 425 -18.29 11.45 1.36
C THR A 425 -19.51 12.37 1.21
N ASP A 426 -19.67 13.33 2.11
CA ASP A 426 -20.75 14.32 2.03
C ASP A 426 -20.56 15.28 0.84
N ARG A 427 -21.42 16.31 0.75
CA ARG A 427 -21.37 17.32 -0.32
C ARG A 427 -20.09 18.16 -0.32
N LEU A 428 -19.40 18.19 0.81
CA LEU A 428 -18.14 18.92 0.99
C LEU A 428 -16.92 17.99 1.00
N GLY A 429 -17.11 16.67 0.83
CA GLY A 429 -16.03 15.70 0.74
C GLY A 429 -15.48 15.26 2.11
N SER A 430 -16.26 15.37 3.19
CA SER A 430 -15.86 14.98 4.56
C SER A 430 -16.33 13.58 4.92
#